data_d18b42ecc22a5c9879afdf6d1db833ba
#
_entry.id   d18b42ecc22a5c9879afdf6d1db833ba
#
_cell.length_a   1.000
_cell.length_b   1.000
_cell.length_c   1.000
_cell.angle_alpha   90.00
_cell.angle_beta   90.00
_cell.angle_gamma   90.00
#
_symmetry.space_group_name_H-M   'P 1'
#
loop_
_entity.id
_entity.type
_entity.pdbx_description
1 polymer ?
#
loop_
_entity_poly.entity_id
_entity_poly.type
_entity_poly.pdbx_seq_one_letter_code
_entity_poly.pdbx_strand_id
1 'polypeptide(L)'
;MADYRRRSVDDELDALMTGIAAIAIEGPKGVGKTATAERRARTIYRLDDPGQRAVALGDPMRLVLGDRPVLIDEWQRIPESWDVVRRAVDADHQAGQYLLTGSATPTEAPTHSGAGRIVTVRMRPLTLSERGLDTPTVSLRALLAGHRPEIAGVTKLTLEDYAREVITPGFPGLRHLQDRALRAQLDGYIARIIEHDFTEMGRTVRNPAVLRRWMTAYAAATSTTATFETIRDAATGGHGEKPAKSTAQPYNDILQRLWIIEPVPAWLPTRSHISRLGSPPKHQLADPALAARLLGVGIDALLEGRSAGPRVPRDGTLLGALFESLVTLDVRTGAQSAEASVFHLRTRGGEREVDLIVARDDQRIVAIEVKLTRTVDDNDVRHLRWLREQIGEDLLDAVIVTTGPEAYRRPDGNAVVPLALLGP
;
A
#
# COMPACT_ATOMS: atom_id res chain seq x y z
N MET A 1 11.26 24.58 1.77
CA MET A 1 10.37 23.41 1.90
C MET A 1 10.33 22.73 0.53
N ALA A 2 10.50 21.41 0.47
CA ALA A 2 10.29 20.70 -0.79
C ALA A 2 8.86 20.96 -1.25
N ASP A 3 8.70 21.19 -2.55
CA ASP A 3 7.40 21.52 -3.14
C ASP A 3 6.44 20.35 -2.92
N TYR A 4 5.25 20.60 -2.35
CA TYR A 4 4.26 19.56 -2.11
C TYR A 4 3.75 19.01 -3.44
N ARG A 5 3.82 17.71 -3.60
CA ARG A 5 3.22 17.02 -4.75
C ARG A 5 1.78 16.63 -4.40
N ARG A 6 0.83 17.03 -5.25
CA ARG A 6 -0.56 16.59 -5.14
C ARG A 6 -0.63 15.07 -5.19
N ARG A 7 -1.44 14.49 -4.31
CA ARG A 7 -1.62 13.05 -4.14
C ARG A 7 -3.00 12.63 -4.62
N SER A 8 -3.15 11.40 -5.02
CA SER A 8 -4.49 10.85 -5.35
C SER A 8 -5.46 10.98 -4.18
N VAL A 9 -4.97 10.84 -2.95
CA VAL A 9 -5.77 11.02 -1.71
C VAL A 9 -6.24 12.46 -1.51
N ASP A 10 -5.63 13.46 -2.16
CA ASP A 10 -6.08 14.86 -2.04
C ASP A 10 -7.48 15.05 -2.62
N ASP A 11 -7.76 14.44 -3.79
CA ASP A 11 -9.08 14.53 -4.43
C ASP A 11 -10.15 13.81 -3.59
N GLU A 12 -9.81 12.66 -3.00
CA GLU A 12 -10.68 11.94 -2.08
C GLU A 12 -10.99 12.77 -0.82
N LEU A 13 -9.97 13.36 -0.19
CA LEU A 13 -10.16 14.21 0.98
C LEU A 13 -11.00 15.44 0.65
N ASP A 14 -10.74 16.11 -0.48
CA ASP A 14 -11.49 17.29 -0.91
C ASP A 14 -12.98 16.94 -1.12
N ALA A 15 -13.27 15.79 -1.72
CA ALA A 15 -14.64 15.30 -1.89
C ALA A 15 -15.30 14.95 -0.55
N LEU A 16 -14.63 14.17 0.31
CA LEU A 16 -15.19 13.74 1.60
C LEU A 16 -15.44 14.91 2.56
N MET A 17 -14.57 15.92 2.57
CA MET A 17 -14.73 17.10 3.44
C MET A 17 -15.97 17.93 3.11
N THR A 18 -16.62 17.72 1.98
CA THR A 18 -17.90 18.38 1.65
C THR A 18 -19.11 17.76 2.37
N GLY A 19 -18.99 16.52 2.86
CA GLY A 19 -20.10 15.78 3.46
C GLY A 19 -19.78 15.15 4.82
N ILE A 20 -18.50 15.02 5.18
CA ILE A 20 -18.04 14.34 6.40
C ILE A 20 -17.46 15.35 7.39
N ALA A 21 -17.89 15.28 8.66
CA ALA A 21 -17.47 16.22 9.70
C ALA A 21 -16.04 15.98 10.16
N ALA A 22 -15.59 14.74 10.28
CA ALA A 22 -14.26 14.38 10.75
C ALA A 22 -13.63 13.26 9.93
N ILE A 23 -12.37 13.43 9.52
CA ILE A 23 -11.61 12.46 8.73
C ILE A 23 -10.28 12.17 9.41
N ALA A 24 -9.98 10.88 9.62
CA ALA A 24 -8.69 10.40 10.09
C ALA A 24 -7.86 9.90 8.91
N ILE A 25 -6.67 10.47 8.72
CA ILE A 25 -5.72 10.04 7.68
C ILE A 25 -4.71 9.10 8.32
N GLU A 26 -4.74 7.84 7.92
CA GLU A 26 -3.87 6.79 8.46
C GLU A 26 -2.91 6.23 7.41
N GLY A 27 -1.75 5.76 7.85
CA GLY A 27 -0.74 5.19 6.95
C GLY A 27 0.64 5.14 7.59
N PRO A 28 1.63 4.49 6.94
CA PRO A 28 2.99 4.35 7.49
C PRO A 28 3.60 5.70 7.85
N LYS A 29 4.57 5.69 8.76
CA LYS A 29 5.38 6.90 9.05
C LYS A 29 6.06 7.37 7.78
N GLY A 30 6.12 8.70 7.56
CA GLY A 30 6.84 9.31 6.45
C GLY A 30 6.12 9.35 5.09
N VAL A 31 4.85 8.93 4.97
CA VAL A 31 4.10 9.00 3.69
C VAL A 31 3.57 10.40 3.35
N GLY A 32 3.61 11.35 4.30
CA GLY A 32 3.21 12.74 4.08
C GLY A 32 1.84 13.12 4.64
N LYS A 33 1.26 12.34 5.57
CA LYS A 33 -0.06 12.61 6.17
C LYS A 33 -0.22 14.02 6.71
N THR A 34 0.72 14.45 7.57
CA THR A 34 0.74 15.78 8.17
C THR A 34 0.73 16.87 7.10
N ALA A 35 1.65 16.78 6.11
CA ALA A 35 1.74 17.76 5.03
C ALA A 35 0.45 17.83 4.18
N THR A 36 -0.21 16.71 3.95
CA THR A 36 -1.50 16.62 3.24
C THR A 36 -2.64 17.27 4.05
N ALA A 37 -2.70 17.00 5.36
CA ALA A 37 -3.73 17.55 6.24
C ALA A 37 -3.54 19.06 6.49
N GLU A 38 -2.31 19.51 6.70
CA GLU A 38 -1.97 20.93 6.94
C GLU A 38 -2.44 21.86 5.82
N ARG A 39 -2.49 21.38 4.57
CA ARG A 39 -2.97 22.19 3.43
C ARG A 39 -4.44 22.58 3.55
N ARG A 40 -5.21 21.87 4.37
CA ARG A 40 -6.66 22.07 4.56
C ARG A 40 -6.99 22.69 5.91
N ALA A 41 -6.08 22.51 6.89
CA ALA A 41 -6.29 22.97 8.25
C ALA A 41 -6.11 24.47 8.42
N ARG A 42 -6.94 25.09 9.28
CA ARG A 42 -6.79 26.48 9.75
C ARG A 42 -6.22 26.54 11.16
N THR A 43 -6.56 25.56 11.99
CA THR A 43 -5.99 25.38 13.34
C THR A 43 -5.25 24.05 13.37
N ILE A 44 -4.05 24.02 13.98
CA ILE A 44 -3.21 22.82 14.02
C ILE A 44 -2.73 22.58 15.45
N TYR A 45 -3.03 21.37 15.96
CA TYR A 45 -2.50 20.86 17.23
C TYR A 45 -1.51 19.72 16.92
N ARG A 46 -0.22 19.93 17.24
CA ARG A 46 0.85 18.95 17.05
C ARG A 46 1.10 18.21 18.36
N LEU A 47 0.61 16.99 18.47
CA LEU A 47 0.75 16.19 19.69
C LEU A 47 2.11 15.49 19.82
N ASP A 48 2.96 15.57 18.81
CA ASP A 48 4.38 15.22 18.90
C ASP A 48 5.20 16.31 19.62
N ASP A 49 4.74 17.55 19.64
CA ASP A 49 5.32 18.64 20.44
C ASP A 49 4.98 18.44 21.92
N PRO A 50 6.01 18.31 22.81
CA PRO A 50 5.77 18.06 24.24
C PRO A 50 4.97 19.17 24.95
N GLY A 51 5.16 20.43 24.53
CA GLY A 51 4.46 21.59 25.12
C GLY A 51 2.98 21.57 24.77
N GLN A 52 2.65 21.42 23.48
CA GLN A 52 1.26 21.34 23.03
C GLN A 52 0.56 20.11 23.63
N ARG A 53 1.27 18.97 23.69
CA ARG A 53 0.74 17.74 24.29
C ARG A 53 0.45 17.93 25.79
N ALA A 54 1.33 18.56 26.55
CA ALA A 54 1.10 18.82 27.98
C ALA A 54 -0.15 19.68 28.22
N VAL A 55 -0.36 20.70 27.39
CA VAL A 55 -1.57 21.54 27.44
C VAL A 55 -2.82 20.75 27.10
N ALA A 56 -2.77 19.92 26.05
CA ALA A 56 -3.91 19.09 25.62
C ALA A 56 -4.25 17.99 26.63
N LEU A 57 -3.27 17.44 27.36
CA LEU A 57 -3.52 16.50 28.46
C LEU A 57 -4.22 17.18 29.65
N GLY A 58 -3.89 18.45 29.92
CA GLY A 58 -4.57 19.24 30.97
C GLY A 58 -6.00 19.64 30.62
N ASP A 59 -6.27 19.88 29.35
CA ASP A 59 -7.60 20.24 28.85
C ASP A 59 -7.80 19.68 27.41
N PRO A 60 -8.26 18.43 27.26
CA PRO A 60 -8.48 17.81 25.96
C PRO A 60 -9.53 18.51 25.11
N MET A 61 -10.45 19.27 25.72
CA MET A 61 -11.48 20.01 24.96
C MET A 61 -10.90 21.12 24.08
N ARG A 62 -9.69 21.58 24.36
CA ARG A 62 -8.97 22.54 23.49
C ARG A 62 -8.74 22.02 22.09
N LEU A 63 -8.60 20.70 21.93
CA LEU A 63 -8.33 20.04 20.63
C LEU A 63 -9.46 20.22 19.60
N VAL A 64 -10.63 20.62 20.03
CA VAL A 64 -11.79 20.89 19.14
C VAL A 64 -12.13 22.38 19.03
N LEU A 65 -11.30 23.25 19.60
CA LEU A 65 -11.44 24.70 19.51
C LEU A 65 -10.59 25.27 18.36
N GLY A 66 -10.98 26.48 17.88
CA GLY A 66 -10.28 27.23 16.85
C GLY A 66 -11.02 27.25 15.51
N ASP A 67 -10.39 27.88 14.52
CA ASP A 67 -10.92 27.98 13.17
C ASP A 67 -10.86 26.62 12.46
N ARG A 68 -11.98 26.26 11.84
CA ARG A 68 -12.13 24.96 11.16
C ARG A 68 -11.70 25.05 9.70
N PRO A 69 -11.12 23.99 9.14
CA PRO A 69 -10.83 22.67 9.73
C PRO A 69 -9.72 22.69 10.79
N VAL A 70 -9.93 21.95 11.88
CA VAL A 70 -8.92 21.74 12.94
C VAL A 70 -8.18 20.44 12.65
N LEU A 71 -6.85 20.49 12.62
CA LEU A 71 -5.98 19.31 12.51
C LEU A 71 -5.45 18.90 13.89
N ILE A 72 -5.63 17.64 14.25
CA ILE A 72 -4.97 16.98 15.37
C ILE A 72 -3.93 16.04 14.81
N ASP A 73 -2.67 16.48 14.79
CA ASP A 73 -1.55 15.71 14.25
C ASP A 73 -0.98 14.75 15.31
N GLU A 74 -0.72 13.48 14.89
CA GLU A 74 -0.28 12.38 15.76
C GLU A 74 -1.26 12.10 16.92
N TRP A 75 -2.58 12.07 16.61
CA TRP A 75 -3.68 11.92 17.57
C TRP A 75 -3.52 10.73 18.52
N GLN A 76 -2.87 9.63 18.09
CA GLN A 76 -2.65 8.44 18.91
C GLN A 76 -1.74 8.69 20.12
N ARG A 77 -1.08 9.85 20.22
CA ARG A 77 -0.32 10.25 21.41
C ARG A 77 -1.21 10.69 22.57
N ILE A 78 -2.45 11.03 22.28
CA ILE A 78 -3.54 11.27 23.24
C ILE A 78 -4.77 10.56 22.69
N PRO A 79 -4.96 9.24 22.96
CA PRO A 79 -6.08 8.47 22.41
C PRO A 79 -7.46 9.06 22.73
N GLU A 80 -7.59 9.76 23.86
CA GLU A 80 -8.79 10.46 24.29
C GLU A 80 -9.22 11.58 23.30
N SER A 81 -8.30 12.10 22.50
CA SER A 81 -8.60 13.09 21.46
C SER A 81 -9.66 12.59 20.47
N TRP A 82 -9.65 11.28 20.19
CA TRP A 82 -10.64 10.63 19.34
C TRP A 82 -12.07 10.78 19.91
N ASP A 83 -12.24 10.53 21.21
CA ASP A 83 -13.53 10.65 21.88
C ASP A 83 -13.97 12.11 22.00
N VAL A 84 -13.04 13.04 22.14
CA VAL A 84 -13.33 14.50 22.14
C VAL A 84 -13.87 14.93 20.78
N VAL A 85 -13.20 14.54 19.68
CA VAL A 85 -13.68 14.83 18.31
C VAL A 85 -15.03 14.19 18.06
N ARG A 86 -15.20 12.91 18.43
CA ARG A 86 -16.49 12.20 18.27
C ARG A 86 -17.64 12.99 18.94
N ARG A 87 -17.44 13.42 20.19
CA ARG A 87 -18.45 14.22 20.93
C ARG A 87 -18.70 15.58 20.28
N ALA A 88 -17.67 16.23 19.75
CA ALA A 88 -17.82 17.48 19.04
C ALA A 88 -18.65 17.30 17.75
N VAL A 89 -18.42 16.21 17.02
CA VAL A 89 -19.25 15.85 15.85
C VAL A 89 -20.69 15.53 16.24
N ASP A 90 -20.91 14.85 17.39
CA ASP A 90 -22.30 14.59 17.89
C ASP A 90 -23.03 15.90 18.22
N ALA A 91 -22.33 16.96 18.65
CA ALA A 91 -22.91 18.26 18.95
C ALA A 91 -23.13 19.13 17.70
N ASP A 92 -22.30 18.98 16.67
CA ASP A 92 -22.36 19.73 15.42
C ASP A 92 -21.89 18.84 14.25
N HIS A 93 -22.83 18.46 13.38
CA HIS A 93 -22.61 17.59 12.24
C HIS A 93 -22.15 18.30 10.96
N GLN A 94 -21.78 19.57 11.03
CA GLN A 94 -21.30 20.28 9.84
C GLN A 94 -20.08 19.57 9.22
N ALA A 95 -20.00 19.56 7.90
CA ALA A 95 -18.91 18.93 7.18
C ALA A 95 -17.59 19.71 7.31
N GLY A 96 -16.44 19.03 7.12
CA GLY A 96 -15.14 19.66 7.02
C GLY A 96 -14.59 20.27 8.30
N GLN A 97 -14.94 19.71 9.48
CA GLN A 97 -14.56 20.32 10.75
C GLN A 97 -13.21 19.85 11.30
N TYR A 98 -12.93 18.53 11.22
CA TYR A 98 -11.78 17.92 11.88
C TYR A 98 -10.99 17.03 10.95
N LEU A 99 -9.68 17.15 11.04
CA LEU A 99 -8.71 16.22 10.45
C LEU A 99 -7.86 15.63 11.57
N LEU A 100 -7.64 14.34 11.54
CA LEU A 100 -6.74 13.63 12.44
C LEU A 100 -5.67 12.94 11.61
N THR A 101 -4.40 12.99 12.02
CA THR A 101 -3.36 12.19 11.38
C THR A 101 -2.76 11.23 12.38
N GLY A 102 -2.54 9.99 11.96
CA GLY A 102 -1.96 8.94 12.79
C GLY A 102 -1.11 7.96 11.98
N SER A 103 0.01 7.57 12.56
CA SER A 103 0.95 6.63 11.94
C SER A 103 0.80 5.19 12.43
N ALA A 104 -0.09 4.96 13.38
CA ALA A 104 -0.41 3.64 13.93
C ALA A 104 -1.82 3.66 14.53
N THR A 105 -2.49 2.52 14.49
CA THR A 105 -3.73 2.34 15.24
C THR A 105 -3.37 2.04 16.70
N PRO A 106 -3.81 2.83 17.70
CA PRO A 106 -3.46 2.63 19.10
C PRO A 106 -3.76 1.22 19.60
N THR A 107 -2.98 0.75 20.59
CA THR A 107 -3.21 -0.55 21.24
C THR A 107 -4.39 -0.48 22.20
N GLU A 108 -4.49 0.62 22.94
CA GLU A 108 -5.64 0.96 23.73
C GLU A 108 -6.64 1.62 22.79
N ALA A 109 -7.71 0.88 22.46
CA ALA A 109 -8.77 1.43 21.64
C ALA A 109 -9.36 2.66 22.35
N PRO A 110 -9.73 3.72 21.62
CA PRO A 110 -10.59 4.77 22.15
C PRO A 110 -11.81 4.14 22.81
N THR A 111 -12.35 4.76 23.85
CA THR A 111 -13.52 4.23 24.58
C THR A 111 -14.69 3.95 23.65
N HIS A 112 -14.75 4.67 22.52
CA HIS A 112 -15.73 4.50 21.46
C HIS A 112 -15.08 4.40 20.08
N SER A 113 -15.62 3.57 19.21
CA SER A 113 -15.08 3.30 17.86
C SER A 113 -15.11 4.49 16.91
N GLY A 114 -15.85 5.55 17.21
CA GLY A 114 -16.09 6.68 16.28
C GLY A 114 -16.99 6.34 15.09
N ALA A 115 -17.61 5.15 15.07
CA ALA A 115 -18.43 4.69 13.96
C ALA A 115 -19.53 5.69 13.61
N GLY A 116 -19.63 6.06 12.33
CA GLY A 116 -20.58 7.03 11.81
C GLY A 116 -20.25 8.51 12.11
N ARG A 117 -19.09 8.82 12.75
CA ARG A 117 -18.65 10.19 13.08
C ARG A 117 -17.31 10.53 12.47
N ILE A 118 -16.38 9.57 12.48
CA ILE A 118 -15.03 9.75 11.96
C ILE A 118 -14.81 8.71 10.86
N VAL A 119 -14.47 9.17 9.67
CA VAL A 119 -14.14 8.32 8.53
C VAL A 119 -12.63 8.20 8.42
N THR A 120 -12.13 7.00 8.24
CA THR A 120 -10.70 6.76 8.06
C THR A 120 -10.35 6.69 6.58
N VAL A 121 -9.37 7.50 6.16
CA VAL A 121 -8.80 7.50 4.80
C VAL A 121 -7.38 6.97 4.85
N ARG A 122 -7.09 6.01 4.00
CA ARG A 122 -5.78 5.38 3.90
C ARG A 122 -4.84 6.19 3.00
N MET A 123 -3.67 6.57 3.51
CA MET A 123 -2.60 7.19 2.74
C MET A 123 -1.41 6.24 2.61
N ARG A 124 -1.08 5.88 1.37
CA ARG A 124 0.03 4.97 1.02
C ARG A 124 1.28 5.75 0.60
N PRO A 125 2.45 5.10 0.46
CA PRO A 125 3.61 5.71 -0.21
C PRO A 125 3.25 6.25 -1.61
N LEU A 126 4.08 7.13 -2.17
CA LEU A 126 3.88 7.67 -3.52
C LEU A 126 3.82 6.54 -4.56
N THR A 127 2.72 6.51 -5.31
CA THR A 127 2.60 5.68 -6.51
C THR A 127 3.56 6.13 -7.60
N LEU A 128 3.80 5.31 -8.61
CA LEU A 128 4.67 5.71 -9.72
C LEU A 128 4.16 6.97 -10.42
N SER A 129 2.85 7.07 -10.63
CA SER A 129 2.20 8.25 -11.21
C SER A 129 2.41 9.52 -10.34
N GLU A 130 2.36 9.39 -9.01
CA GLU A 130 2.59 10.50 -8.09
C GLU A 130 4.09 10.89 -8.00
N ARG A 131 5.02 10.01 -8.42
CA ARG A 131 6.46 10.31 -8.48
C ARG A 131 6.79 11.30 -9.61
N GLY A 132 5.90 11.44 -10.61
CA GLY A 132 6.01 12.42 -11.68
C GLY A 132 7.14 12.14 -12.67
N LEU A 133 7.40 10.86 -12.95
CA LEU A 133 8.37 10.41 -13.94
C LEU A 133 7.79 10.47 -15.34
N ASP A 134 6.50 10.29 -15.47
CA ASP A 134 5.75 10.40 -16.71
C ASP A 134 4.31 10.89 -16.43
N THR A 135 3.54 11.16 -17.49
CA THR A 135 2.15 11.56 -17.37
C THR A 135 1.26 10.36 -17.73
N PRO A 136 0.43 9.85 -16.79
CA PRO A 136 -0.49 8.77 -17.08
C PRO A 136 -1.46 9.13 -18.21
N THR A 137 -1.68 8.19 -19.13
CA THR A 137 -2.65 8.31 -20.24
C THR A 137 -3.80 7.34 -20.12
N VAL A 138 -3.69 6.34 -19.23
CA VAL A 138 -4.72 5.33 -18.97
C VAL A 138 -5.17 5.45 -17.52
N SER A 139 -6.45 5.68 -17.28
CA SER A 139 -7.03 5.82 -15.95
C SER A 139 -7.69 4.51 -15.51
N LEU A 140 -7.35 4.04 -14.31
CA LEU A 140 -7.99 2.87 -13.69
C LEU A 140 -9.49 3.13 -13.47
N ARG A 141 -9.87 4.34 -13.07
CA ARG A 141 -11.28 4.76 -12.96
C ARG A 141 -12.03 4.62 -14.28
N ALA A 142 -11.41 5.03 -15.40
CA ALA A 142 -12.01 4.89 -16.73
C ALA A 142 -12.18 3.42 -17.14
N LEU A 143 -11.21 2.56 -16.82
CA LEU A 143 -11.32 1.11 -17.05
C LEU A 143 -12.47 0.51 -16.22
N LEU A 144 -12.61 0.92 -14.97
CA LEU A 144 -13.69 0.50 -14.08
C LEU A 144 -15.07 1.03 -14.51
N ALA A 145 -15.14 2.13 -15.28
CA ALA A 145 -16.41 2.61 -15.82
C ALA A 145 -17.05 1.63 -16.84
N GLY A 146 -16.28 0.69 -17.40
CA GLY A 146 -16.77 -0.37 -18.26
C GLY A 146 -17.00 0.02 -19.73
N HIS A 147 -16.58 1.22 -20.11
CA HIS A 147 -16.73 1.72 -21.49
C HIS A 147 -15.58 1.33 -22.42
N ARG A 148 -14.64 0.51 -21.93
CA ARG A 148 -13.41 0.11 -22.63
C ARG A 148 -12.74 1.29 -23.32
N PRO A 149 -12.16 2.22 -22.55
CA PRO A 149 -11.58 3.44 -23.10
C PRO A 149 -10.50 3.11 -24.15
N GLU A 150 -10.21 4.07 -24.99
CA GLU A 150 -9.05 4.00 -25.86
C GLU A 150 -7.77 3.85 -25.01
N ILE A 151 -6.90 2.95 -25.41
CA ILE A 151 -5.63 2.69 -24.77
C ILE A 151 -4.54 3.16 -25.71
N ALA A 152 -3.89 4.27 -25.34
CA ALA A 152 -2.83 4.87 -26.13
C ALA A 152 -1.85 5.62 -25.23
N GLY A 153 -0.62 5.76 -25.67
CA GLY A 153 0.44 6.50 -24.99
C GLY A 153 1.79 5.85 -25.18
N VAL A 154 2.83 6.64 -24.99
CA VAL A 154 4.23 6.19 -25.09
C VAL A 154 5.01 6.72 -23.90
N THR A 155 5.83 5.87 -23.29
CA THR A 155 6.77 6.23 -22.25
C THR A 155 8.21 5.97 -22.68
N LYS A 156 9.13 6.73 -22.11
CA LYS A 156 10.57 6.53 -22.29
C LYS A 156 11.22 5.71 -21.16
N LEU A 157 10.44 5.37 -20.14
CA LEU A 157 10.95 4.60 -19.00
C LEU A 157 11.39 3.21 -19.46
N THR A 158 12.58 2.83 -19.04
CA THR A 158 13.21 1.55 -19.31
C THR A 158 13.02 0.57 -18.15
N LEU A 159 13.37 -0.71 -18.36
CA LEU A 159 13.39 -1.69 -17.27
C LEU A 159 14.32 -1.25 -16.13
N GLU A 160 15.43 -0.59 -16.44
CA GLU A 160 16.36 -0.06 -15.43
C GLU A 160 15.69 1.04 -14.59
N ASP A 161 14.91 1.93 -15.22
CA ASP A 161 14.17 2.96 -14.49
C ASP A 161 13.14 2.33 -13.54
N TYR A 162 12.38 1.32 -13.99
CA TYR A 162 11.47 0.59 -13.10
C TYR A 162 12.20 -0.15 -11.97
N ALA A 163 13.34 -0.79 -12.25
CA ALA A 163 14.15 -1.43 -11.22
C ALA A 163 14.68 -0.40 -10.20
N ARG A 164 15.04 0.80 -10.65
CA ARG A 164 15.44 1.91 -9.78
C ARG A 164 14.28 2.38 -8.91
N GLU A 165 13.08 2.50 -9.48
CA GLU A 165 11.87 2.89 -8.75
C GLU A 165 11.40 1.83 -7.74
N VAL A 166 11.67 0.56 -7.98
CA VAL A 166 11.43 -0.54 -7.05
C VAL A 166 12.29 -0.41 -5.79
N ILE A 167 13.57 -0.01 -5.91
CA ILE A 167 14.47 0.14 -4.77
C ILE A 167 14.45 1.54 -4.15
N THR A 168 13.78 2.51 -4.79
CA THR A 168 13.63 3.87 -4.30
C THR A 168 12.22 4.05 -3.73
N PRO A 169 12.10 4.27 -2.40
CA PRO A 169 10.80 4.25 -1.75
C PRO A 169 9.90 5.41 -2.17
N GLY A 170 8.59 5.18 -2.11
CA GLY A 170 7.57 6.19 -2.27
C GLY A 170 7.37 7.09 -1.04
N PHE A 171 8.32 7.12 -0.08
CA PHE A 171 8.29 8.05 1.03
C PHE A 171 8.84 9.42 0.60
N PRO A 172 8.00 10.49 0.56
CA PRO A 172 8.40 11.78 -0.02
C PRO A 172 9.72 12.33 0.54
N GLY A 173 9.92 12.22 1.85
CA GLY A 173 11.14 12.70 2.51
C GLY A 173 12.42 11.94 2.15
N LEU A 174 12.33 10.79 1.50
CA LEU A 174 13.48 9.97 1.11
C LEU A 174 13.80 10.05 -0.40
N ARG A 175 12.89 10.59 -1.21
CA ARG A 175 13.01 10.60 -2.69
C ARG A 175 14.21 11.39 -3.23
N HIS A 176 14.71 12.35 -2.47
CA HIS A 176 15.89 13.15 -2.86
C HIS A 176 17.22 12.45 -2.52
N LEU A 177 17.19 11.37 -1.76
CA LEU A 177 18.39 10.64 -1.36
C LEU A 177 18.79 9.61 -2.42
N GLN A 178 20.09 9.35 -2.49
CA GLN A 178 20.66 8.38 -3.42
C GLN A 178 21.66 7.47 -2.71
N ASP A 179 21.93 6.33 -3.30
CA ASP A 179 23.02 5.41 -2.96
C ASP A 179 23.13 5.10 -1.45
N ARG A 180 24.27 5.40 -0.86
CA ARG A 180 24.58 5.12 0.54
C ARG A 180 23.64 5.85 1.50
N ALA A 181 23.29 7.10 1.21
CA ALA A 181 22.41 7.89 2.07
C ALA A 181 21.00 7.30 2.10
N LEU A 182 20.47 6.89 0.94
CA LEU A 182 19.17 6.23 0.84
C LEU A 182 19.16 4.90 1.61
N ARG A 183 20.20 4.07 1.40
CA ARG A 183 20.32 2.79 2.11
C ARG A 183 20.40 2.98 3.62
N ALA A 184 21.16 3.94 4.10
CA ALA A 184 21.29 4.25 5.53
C ALA A 184 19.94 4.70 6.13
N GLN A 185 19.18 5.53 5.40
CA GLN A 185 17.85 5.96 5.85
C GLN A 185 16.83 4.82 5.87
N LEU A 186 16.85 3.93 4.88
CA LEU A 186 16.00 2.73 4.89
C LEU A 186 16.36 1.77 6.03
N ASP A 187 17.66 1.59 6.31
CA ASP A 187 18.12 0.80 7.47
C ASP A 187 17.63 1.42 8.78
N GLY A 188 17.76 2.73 8.93
CA GLY A 188 17.27 3.48 10.08
C GLY A 188 15.74 3.39 10.21
N TYR A 189 15.00 3.44 9.10
CA TYR A 189 13.55 3.27 9.10
C TYR A 189 13.14 1.87 9.61
N ILE A 190 13.79 0.82 9.10
CA ILE A 190 13.54 -0.56 9.51
C ILE A 190 13.94 -0.78 10.99
N ALA A 191 15.11 -0.25 11.41
CA ALA A 191 15.55 -0.32 12.80
C ALA A 191 14.55 0.35 13.75
N ARG A 192 14.02 1.52 13.37
CA ARG A 192 13.04 2.25 14.16
C ARG A 192 11.72 1.49 14.33
N ILE A 193 11.23 0.80 13.28
CA ILE A 193 10.07 -0.08 13.41
C ILE A 193 10.33 -1.13 14.49
N ILE A 194 11.50 -1.78 14.46
CA ILE A 194 11.86 -2.89 15.34
C ILE A 194 12.08 -2.43 16.79
N GLU A 195 12.76 -1.31 17.00
CA GLU A 195 13.25 -0.87 18.31
C GLU A 195 12.27 0.06 19.03
N HIS A 196 11.47 0.84 18.28
CA HIS A 196 10.60 1.86 18.86
C HIS A 196 9.12 1.62 18.60
N ASP A 197 8.73 1.40 17.33
CA ASP A 197 7.33 1.40 16.95
C ASP A 197 6.58 0.21 17.58
N PHE A 198 7.22 -0.95 17.70
CA PHE A 198 6.67 -2.09 18.43
C PHE A 198 6.42 -1.78 19.92
N THR A 199 7.33 -1.02 20.55
CA THR A 199 7.18 -0.61 21.96
C THR A 199 6.05 0.39 22.12
N GLU A 200 5.93 1.37 21.21
CA GLU A 200 4.80 2.30 21.15
C GLU A 200 3.45 1.56 20.97
N MET A 201 3.47 0.40 20.30
CA MET A 201 2.32 -0.49 20.16
C MET A 201 2.10 -1.43 21.36
N GLY A 202 2.70 -1.12 22.52
CA GLY A 202 2.51 -1.87 23.76
C GLY A 202 3.23 -3.23 23.81
N ARG A 203 4.19 -3.49 22.91
CA ARG A 203 4.91 -4.76 22.88
C ARG A 203 6.42 -4.58 22.85
N THR A 204 7.07 -4.94 23.92
CA THR A 204 8.54 -4.99 23.99
C THR A 204 9.09 -6.15 23.15
N VAL A 205 9.95 -5.84 22.20
CA VAL A 205 10.66 -6.84 21.38
C VAL A 205 11.86 -7.35 22.18
N ARG A 206 11.75 -8.55 22.76
CA ARG A 206 12.84 -9.17 23.53
C ARG A 206 14.07 -9.50 22.70
N ASN A 207 13.86 -9.86 21.44
CA ASN A 207 14.94 -10.19 20.52
C ASN A 207 14.72 -9.49 19.16
N PRO A 208 15.30 -8.30 18.94
CA PRO A 208 15.21 -7.56 17.70
C PRO A 208 15.63 -8.35 16.46
N ALA A 209 16.61 -9.24 16.60
CA ALA A 209 17.10 -10.06 15.49
C ALA A 209 16.05 -11.08 15.00
N VAL A 210 15.19 -11.60 15.91
CA VAL A 210 14.09 -12.51 15.52
C VAL A 210 13.04 -11.75 14.71
N LEU A 211 12.66 -10.55 15.16
CA LEU A 211 11.71 -9.72 14.41
C LEU A 211 12.28 -9.31 13.05
N ARG A 212 13.57 -8.93 12.98
CA ARG A 212 14.21 -8.61 11.70
C ARG A 212 14.19 -9.80 10.74
N ARG A 213 14.50 -11.01 11.23
CA ARG A 213 14.40 -12.24 10.40
C ARG A 213 12.97 -12.51 9.93
N TRP A 214 11.97 -12.29 10.80
CA TRP A 214 10.57 -12.37 10.42
C TRP A 214 10.23 -11.41 9.28
N MET A 215 10.62 -10.13 9.40
CA MET A 215 10.41 -9.12 8.35
C MET A 215 11.12 -9.49 7.05
N THR A 216 12.35 -10.05 7.13
CA THR A 216 13.10 -10.52 5.95
C THR A 216 12.41 -11.71 5.29
N ALA A 217 11.92 -12.67 6.06
CA ALA A 217 11.15 -13.82 5.54
C ALA A 217 9.83 -13.37 4.89
N TYR A 218 9.15 -12.39 5.49
CA TYR A 218 7.95 -11.78 4.90
C TYR A 218 8.27 -11.03 3.60
N ALA A 219 9.39 -10.30 3.56
CA ALA A 219 9.86 -9.63 2.34
C ALA A 219 10.17 -10.62 1.21
N ALA A 220 10.74 -11.79 1.53
CA ALA A 220 10.97 -12.87 0.56
C ALA A 220 9.65 -13.48 0.03
N ALA A 221 8.56 -13.35 0.77
CA ALA A 221 7.23 -13.80 0.36
C ALA A 221 6.44 -12.75 -0.44
N THR A 222 7.03 -11.58 -0.73
CA THR A 222 6.36 -10.50 -1.49
C THR A 222 5.77 -11.03 -2.80
N SER A 223 4.54 -10.63 -3.11
CA SER A 223 3.76 -11.05 -4.29
C SER A 223 3.53 -12.57 -4.38
N THR A 224 3.59 -13.29 -3.26
CA THR A 224 3.26 -14.72 -3.19
C THR A 224 2.12 -15.00 -2.22
N THR A 225 1.51 -16.18 -2.38
CA THR A 225 0.51 -16.75 -1.45
C THR A 225 1.13 -17.76 -0.49
N ALA A 226 2.40 -17.58 -0.12
CA ALA A 226 3.11 -18.46 0.83
C ALA A 226 2.31 -18.57 2.14
N THR A 227 2.29 -19.76 2.75
CA THR A 227 1.59 -19.94 4.01
C THR A 227 2.34 -19.24 5.15
N PHE A 228 1.61 -18.88 6.20
CA PHE A 228 2.21 -18.31 7.42
C PHE A 228 3.31 -19.24 7.97
N GLU A 229 3.11 -20.57 7.89
CA GLU A 229 4.10 -21.56 8.29
C GLU A 229 5.36 -21.50 7.44
N THR A 230 5.22 -21.37 6.11
CA THR A 230 6.37 -21.22 5.20
C THR A 230 7.21 -19.99 5.55
N ILE A 231 6.55 -18.85 5.82
CA ILE A 231 7.24 -17.62 6.22
C ILE A 231 7.92 -17.81 7.59
N ARG A 232 7.26 -18.50 8.51
CA ARG A 232 7.81 -18.82 9.84
C ARG A 232 9.02 -19.74 9.76
N ASP A 233 9.00 -20.73 8.86
CA ASP A 233 10.14 -21.61 8.61
C ASP A 233 11.33 -20.84 8.03
N ALA A 234 11.10 -19.96 7.05
CA ALA A 234 12.12 -19.08 6.48
C ALA A 234 12.75 -18.15 7.53
N ALA A 235 11.96 -17.68 8.51
CA ALA A 235 12.44 -16.82 9.61
C ALA A 235 13.33 -17.57 10.63
N THR A 236 13.44 -18.90 10.57
CA THR A 236 14.26 -19.70 11.51
C THR A 236 15.76 -19.49 11.31
N GLY A 237 16.21 -19.21 10.06
CA GLY A 237 17.62 -18.83 9.78
C GLY A 237 18.68 -19.91 10.02
N GLY A 238 18.34 -21.18 9.96
CA GLY A 238 19.28 -22.33 9.94
C GLY A 238 19.98 -22.70 11.26
N HIS A 239 20.03 -21.81 12.25
CA HIS A 239 20.71 -21.99 13.53
C HIS A 239 19.91 -21.53 14.76
N GLY A 240 18.61 -21.38 14.64
CA GLY A 240 17.77 -20.91 15.71
C GLY A 240 16.49 -21.71 15.88
N GLU A 241 15.86 -21.61 17.02
CA GLU A 241 14.52 -22.14 17.19
C GLU A 241 13.53 -21.39 16.28
N LYS A 242 12.68 -22.14 15.57
CA LYS A 242 11.55 -21.61 14.81
C LYS A 242 10.72 -20.68 15.72
N PRO A 243 10.46 -19.43 15.32
CA PRO A 243 9.63 -18.54 16.12
C PRO A 243 8.30 -19.22 16.46
N ALA A 244 7.93 -19.31 17.74
CA ALA A 244 6.64 -19.87 18.11
C ALA A 244 5.51 -19.10 17.44
N LYS A 245 4.40 -19.78 17.10
CA LYS A 245 3.22 -19.13 16.49
C LYS A 245 2.72 -17.97 17.35
N SER A 246 2.73 -18.14 18.67
CA SER A 246 2.40 -17.10 19.66
C SER A 246 3.34 -15.88 19.65
N THR A 247 4.51 -15.98 19.03
CA THR A 247 5.45 -14.87 18.81
C THR A 247 5.30 -14.25 17.44
N ALA A 248 5.17 -15.07 16.39
CA ALA A 248 5.13 -14.60 15.02
C ALA A 248 3.78 -13.95 14.64
N GLN A 249 2.65 -14.46 15.17
CA GLN A 249 1.34 -13.87 14.90
C GLN A 249 1.26 -12.40 15.38
N PRO A 250 1.62 -12.06 16.63
CA PRO A 250 1.69 -10.67 17.07
C PRO A 250 2.64 -9.79 16.24
N TYR A 251 3.72 -10.33 15.68
CA TYR A 251 4.58 -9.56 14.78
C TYR A 251 3.81 -9.15 13.52
N ASN A 252 3.10 -10.09 12.91
CA ASN A 252 2.27 -9.84 11.76
C ASN A 252 1.18 -8.80 12.06
N ASP A 253 0.46 -8.95 13.18
CA ASP A 253 -0.63 -8.08 13.57
C ASP A 253 -0.16 -6.64 13.82
N ILE A 254 0.98 -6.46 14.51
CA ILE A 254 1.56 -5.13 14.76
C ILE A 254 2.06 -4.50 13.45
N LEU A 255 2.73 -5.26 12.59
CA LEU A 255 3.20 -4.73 11.30
C LEU A 255 2.03 -4.30 10.41
N GLN A 256 0.88 -4.97 10.45
CA GLN A 256 -0.34 -4.51 9.78
C GLN A 256 -0.88 -3.23 10.41
N ARG A 257 -0.93 -3.12 11.74
CA ARG A 257 -1.38 -1.91 12.46
C ARG A 257 -0.45 -0.72 12.26
N LEU A 258 0.84 -0.95 12.01
CA LEU A 258 1.83 0.06 11.62
C LEU A 258 1.77 0.37 10.11
N TRP A 259 0.90 -0.32 9.39
CA TRP A 259 0.75 -0.20 7.95
C TRP A 259 2.02 -0.57 7.14
N ILE A 260 2.87 -1.41 7.68
CA ILE A 260 4.09 -1.92 7.01
C ILE A 260 3.76 -3.14 6.17
N ILE A 261 2.79 -3.93 6.59
CA ILE A 261 2.25 -5.09 5.87
C ILE A 261 0.81 -4.78 5.44
N GLU A 262 0.52 -5.03 4.17
CA GLU A 262 -0.81 -4.85 3.61
C GLU A 262 -1.11 -6.00 2.62
N PRO A 263 -1.56 -7.18 3.09
CA PRO A 263 -1.83 -8.32 2.21
C PRO A 263 -3.01 -8.06 1.27
N VAL A 264 -2.98 -8.64 0.07
CA VAL A 264 -4.07 -8.60 -0.91
C VAL A 264 -4.97 -9.81 -0.68
N PRO A 265 -6.26 -9.65 -0.32
CA PRO A 265 -7.16 -10.77 -0.13
C PRO A 265 -7.45 -11.50 -1.45
N ALA A 266 -7.88 -12.76 -1.34
CA ALA A 266 -8.22 -13.57 -2.52
C ALA A 266 -9.61 -13.21 -3.05
N TRP A 267 -9.76 -13.31 -4.38
CA TRP A 267 -11.02 -13.29 -5.11
C TRP A 267 -11.16 -14.57 -5.94
N LEU A 268 -12.33 -15.14 -6.00
CA LEU A 268 -12.62 -16.32 -6.83
C LEU A 268 -13.90 -16.08 -7.62
N PRO A 269 -14.00 -16.61 -8.86
CA PRO A 269 -15.20 -16.55 -9.69
C PRO A 269 -16.26 -17.52 -9.15
N THR A 270 -16.74 -17.28 -7.94
CA THR A 270 -17.72 -18.11 -7.23
C THR A 270 -18.75 -17.26 -6.54
N ARG A 271 -19.99 -17.76 -6.47
CA ARG A 271 -21.07 -17.14 -5.68
C ARG A 271 -20.92 -17.37 -4.17
N SER A 272 -20.00 -18.23 -3.76
CA SER A 272 -19.76 -18.51 -2.35
C SER A 272 -18.75 -17.52 -1.76
N HIS A 273 -19.20 -16.57 -0.96
CA HIS A 273 -18.34 -15.67 -0.21
C HIS A 273 -17.38 -16.40 0.76
N ILE A 274 -17.86 -17.50 1.38
CA ILE A 274 -17.03 -18.32 2.29
C ILE A 274 -15.83 -18.91 1.56
N SER A 275 -16.01 -19.39 0.32
CA SER A 275 -14.91 -19.94 -0.48
C SER A 275 -13.85 -18.89 -0.82
N ARG A 276 -14.27 -17.64 -1.07
CA ARG A 276 -13.36 -16.51 -1.27
C ARG A 276 -12.54 -16.23 -0.01
N LEU A 277 -13.19 -16.16 1.15
CA LEU A 277 -12.54 -15.86 2.44
C LEU A 277 -11.57 -16.95 2.91
N GLY A 278 -11.76 -18.20 2.47
CA GLY A 278 -10.91 -19.35 2.85
C GLY A 278 -9.58 -19.43 2.10
N SER A 279 -9.35 -18.59 1.10
CA SER A 279 -8.12 -18.62 0.30
C SER A 279 -7.03 -17.72 0.92
N PRO A 280 -5.73 -18.13 0.85
CA PRO A 280 -4.64 -17.36 1.42
C PRO A 280 -4.48 -16.02 0.69
N PRO A 281 -4.16 -14.93 1.42
CA PRO A 281 -3.87 -13.65 0.79
C PRO A 281 -2.50 -13.67 0.09
N LYS A 282 -2.30 -12.78 -0.88
CA LYS A 282 -0.99 -12.50 -1.47
C LYS A 282 -0.26 -11.47 -0.59
N HIS A 283 0.98 -11.76 -0.20
CA HIS A 283 1.73 -10.92 0.73
C HIS A 283 2.29 -9.67 0.05
N GLN A 284 2.15 -8.52 0.71
CA GLN A 284 2.69 -7.25 0.26
C GLN A 284 3.22 -6.43 1.45
N LEU A 285 4.36 -5.77 1.26
CA LEU A 285 4.76 -4.66 2.11
C LEU A 285 4.16 -3.34 1.59
N ALA A 286 4.17 -2.32 2.43
CA ALA A 286 3.67 -0.99 2.05
C ALA A 286 4.41 -0.37 0.86
N ASP A 287 5.69 -0.75 0.68
CA ASP A 287 6.55 -0.25 -0.39
C ASP A 287 7.55 -1.33 -0.80
N PRO A 288 7.77 -1.60 -2.10
CA PRO A 288 8.73 -2.62 -2.56
C PRO A 288 10.17 -2.33 -2.14
N ALA A 289 10.56 -1.07 -1.93
CA ALA A 289 11.91 -0.72 -1.49
C ALA A 289 12.22 -1.23 -0.08
N LEU A 290 11.21 -1.37 0.78
CA LEU A 290 11.38 -2.02 2.08
C LEU A 290 11.71 -3.50 1.93
N ALA A 291 11.04 -4.19 1.00
CA ALA A 291 11.34 -5.59 0.70
C ALA A 291 12.75 -5.75 0.12
N ALA A 292 13.10 -4.95 -0.88
CA ALA A 292 14.44 -4.96 -1.49
C ALA A 292 15.53 -4.72 -0.43
N ARG A 293 15.31 -3.75 0.50
CA ARG A 293 16.28 -3.44 1.55
C ARG A 293 16.41 -4.54 2.59
N LEU A 294 15.31 -5.15 3.01
CA LEU A 294 15.30 -6.30 3.95
C LEU A 294 16.03 -7.51 3.37
N LEU A 295 15.91 -7.73 2.06
CA LEU A 295 16.60 -8.80 1.33
C LEU A 295 18.05 -8.46 0.97
N GLY A 296 18.46 -7.21 1.16
CA GLY A 296 19.84 -6.76 0.86
C GLY A 296 20.16 -6.68 -0.63
N VAL A 297 19.15 -6.53 -1.49
CA VAL A 297 19.34 -6.47 -2.95
C VAL A 297 19.41 -5.02 -3.44
N GLY A 298 20.32 -4.76 -4.36
CA GLY A 298 20.46 -3.51 -5.09
C GLY A 298 20.09 -3.66 -6.56
N ILE A 299 20.20 -2.58 -7.32
CA ILE A 299 19.80 -2.53 -8.74
C ILE A 299 20.53 -3.57 -9.59
N ASP A 300 21.85 -3.71 -9.41
CA ASP A 300 22.67 -4.66 -10.17
C ASP A 300 22.22 -6.10 -9.96
N ALA A 301 21.93 -6.49 -8.70
CA ALA A 301 21.43 -7.82 -8.36
C ALA A 301 20.07 -8.13 -8.98
N LEU A 302 19.22 -7.10 -9.15
CA LEU A 302 17.91 -7.24 -9.76
C LEU A 302 17.97 -7.31 -11.30
N LEU A 303 18.88 -6.56 -11.94
CA LEU A 303 18.98 -6.47 -13.40
C LEU A 303 19.83 -7.60 -14.00
N GLU A 304 20.90 -8.03 -13.32
CA GLU A 304 21.80 -9.06 -13.83
C GLU A 304 21.17 -10.44 -13.95
N GLY A 305 19.98 -10.69 -13.46
CA GLY A 305 19.01 -11.81 -13.61
C GLY A 305 19.50 -13.18 -14.10
N ARG A 306 20.76 -13.32 -14.45
CA ARG A 306 21.44 -14.55 -14.89
C ARG A 306 22.65 -14.75 -14.01
N SER A 307 22.52 -15.56 -13.01
CA SER A 307 23.68 -16.02 -12.27
C SER A 307 24.49 -17.02 -13.09
N ALA A 308 25.72 -16.68 -13.36
CA ALA A 308 26.72 -17.64 -13.87
C ALA A 308 27.23 -18.58 -12.77
N GLY A 309 26.62 -18.59 -11.56
CA GLY A 309 27.10 -19.39 -10.46
C GLY A 309 26.03 -19.76 -9.43
N PRO A 310 26.15 -20.94 -8.79
CA PRO A 310 25.11 -21.53 -7.96
C PRO A 310 25.01 -20.96 -6.54
N ARG A 311 25.67 -19.87 -6.20
CA ARG A 311 25.88 -19.45 -4.80
C ARG A 311 25.30 -18.10 -4.39
N VAL A 312 24.82 -17.28 -5.31
CA VAL A 312 24.21 -15.98 -5.01
C VAL A 312 22.94 -15.82 -5.83
N PRO A 313 21.77 -15.67 -5.21
CA PRO A 313 20.54 -15.41 -5.95
C PRO A 313 20.64 -14.06 -6.66
N ARG A 314 20.77 -14.10 -7.99
CA ARG A 314 20.58 -12.99 -8.90
C ARG A 314 19.36 -13.35 -9.72
N ASP A 315 18.22 -12.86 -9.34
CA ASP A 315 16.96 -13.49 -9.74
C ASP A 315 16.02 -12.47 -10.38
N GLY A 316 15.83 -12.63 -11.69
CA GLY A 316 14.79 -11.91 -12.42
C GLY A 316 13.37 -12.18 -11.88
N THR A 317 13.15 -13.29 -11.17
CA THR A 317 11.89 -13.60 -10.49
C THR A 317 11.66 -12.66 -9.32
N LEU A 318 12.71 -12.26 -8.58
CA LEU A 318 12.59 -11.28 -7.50
C LEU A 318 12.23 -9.90 -8.03
N LEU A 319 12.87 -9.45 -9.13
CA LEU A 319 12.48 -8.20 -9.77
C LEU A 319 11.01 -8.24 -10.22
N GLY A 320 10.55 -9.37 -10.75
CA GLY A 320 9.15 -9.60 -11.10
C GLY A 320 8.21 -9.41 -9.91
N ALA A 321 8.51 -10.05 -8.79
CA ALA A 321 7.72 -9.94 -7.56
C ALA A 321 7.72 -8.51 -6.99
N LEU A 322 8.86 -7.82 -7.01
CA LEU A 322 8.95 -6.44 -6.53
C LEU A 322 8.28 -5.45 -7.49
N PHE A 323 8.34 -5.68 -8.79
CA PHE A 323 7.60 -4.90 -9.77
C PHE A 323 6.08 -5.09 -9.61
N GLU A 324 5.61 -6.31 -9.40
CA GLU A 324 4.21 -6.59 -9.07
C GLU A 324 3.80 -5.87 -7.77
N SER A 325 4.69 -5.79 -6.78
CA SER A 325 4.45 -5.03 -5.56
C SER A 325 4.30 -3.53 -5.84
N LEU A 326 5.11 -2.96 -6.74
CA LEU A 326 4.98 -1.57 -7.18
C LEU A 326 3.65 -1.34 -7.91
N VAL A 327 3.29 -2.23 -8.84
CA VAL A 327 1.98 -2.19 -9.53
C VAL A 327 0.83 -2.29 -8.51
N THR A 328 0.96 -3.17 -7.52
CA THR A 328 -0.06 -3.33 -6.46
C THR A 328 -0.26 -2.03 -5.67
N LEU A 329 0.80 -1.29 -5.37
CA LEU A 329 0.72 0.01 -4.70
C LEU A 329 -0.07 1.02 -5.55
N ASP A 330 0.25 1.13 -6.84
CA ASP A 330 -0.43 2.03 -7.78
C ASP A 330 -1.91 1.66 -7.94
N VAL A 331 -2.21 0.38 -8.19
CA VAL A 331 -3.57 -0.13 -8.37
C VAL A 331 -4.41 0.05 -7.10
N ARG A 332 -3.86 -0.18 -5.90
CA ARG A 332 -4.58 0.06 -4.64
C ARG A 332 -4.93 1.51 -4.43
N THR A 333 -4.02 2.41 -4.76
CA THR A 333 -4.26 3.85 -4.62
C THR A 333 -5.31 4.32 -5.64
N GLY A 334 -5.22 3.89 -6.89
CA GLY A 334 -6.21 4.19 -7.92
C GLY A 334 -7.59 3.57 -7.62
N ALA A 335 -7.62 2.34 -7.13
CA ALA A 335 -8.86 1.66 -6.73
C ALA A 335 -9.56 2.38 -5.58
N GLN A 336 -8.82 2.82 -4.55
CA GLN A 336 -9.36 3.62 -3.44
C GLN A 336 -10.00 4.91 -3.97
N SER A 337 -9.34 5.64 -4.86
CA SER A 337 -9.89 6.84 -5.49
C SER A 337 -11.14 6.56 -6.35
N ALA A 338 -11.30 5.34 -6.84
CA ALA A 338 -12.45 4.88 -7.63
C ALA A 338 -13.50 4.11 -6.80
N GLU A 339 -13.40 4.14 -5.45
CA GLU A 339 -14.29 3.42 -4.53
C GLU A 339 -14.36 1.90 -4.81
N ALA A 340 -13.26 1.32 -5.29
CA ALA A 340 -13.13 -0.10 -5.64
C ALA A 340 -12.20 -0.85 -4.70
N SER A 341 -12.36 -2.16 -4.63
CA SER A 341 -11.57 -3.05 -3.78
C SER A 341 -10.58 -3.87 -4.59
N VAL A 342 -9.39 -4.11 -4.05
CA VAL A 342 -8.32 -4.87 -4.71
C VAL A 342 -8.16 -6.24 -4.10
N PHE A 343 -8.11 -7.24 -4.95
CA PHE A 343 -7.95 -8.65 -4.63
C PHE A 343 -6.92 -9.29 -5.58
N HIS A 344 -6.60 -10.56 -5.36
CA HIS A 344 -5.90 -11.41 -6.32
C HIS A 344 -6.72 -12.66 -6.62
N LEU A 345 -6.48 -13.31 -7.77
CA LEU A 345 -7.09 -14.58 -8.10
C LEU A 345 -6.04 -15.67 -8.17
N ARG A 346 -6.24 -16.76 -7.41
CA ARG A 346 -5.50 -18.01 -7.57
C ARG A 346 -6.42 -19.18 -7.29
N THR A 347 -6.58 -20.07 -8.27
CA THR A 347 -7.37 -21.28 -8.09
C THR A 347 -6.65 -22.31 -7.23
N ARG A 348 -7.41 -23.24 -6.65
CA ARG A 348 -6.87 -24.34 -5.87
C ARG A 348 -5.91 -25.17 -6.75
N GLY A 349 -4.67 -25.37 -6.27
CA GLY A 349 -3.61 -25.99 -7.06
C GLY A 349 -2.76 -25.03 -7.89
N GLY A 350 -3.16 -23.75 -8.02
CA GLY A 350 -2.36 -22.72 -8.73
C GLY A 350 -2.40 -22.82 -10.26
N GLU A 351 -3.34 -23.59 -10.83
CA GLU A 351 -3.46 -23.75 -12.29
C GLU A 351 -3.86 -22.45 -13.00
N ARG A 352 -4.62 -21.60 -12.33
CA ARG A 352 -5.07 -20.32 -12.83
C ARG A 352 -4.74 -19.23 -11.80
N GLU A 353 -4.11 -18.19 -12.27
CA GLU A 353 -3.73 -17.04 -11.44
C GLU A 353 -3.93 -15.75 -12.24
N VAL A 354 -4.46 -14.70 -11.59
CA VAL A 354 -4.45 -13.32 -12.08
C VAL A 354 -3.93 -12.46 -10.93
N ASP A 355 -2.93 -11.65 -11.22
CA ASP A 355 -2.16 -10.96 -10.19
C ASP A 355 -3.02 -10.02 -9.35
N LEU A 356 -3.89 -9.21 -10.00
CA LEU A 356 -4.79 -8.31 -9.31
C LEU A 356 -6.20 -8.34 -9.95
N ILE A 357 -7.19 -8.27 -9.07
CA ILE A 357 -8.60 -8.09 -9.43
C ILE A 357 -9.08 -6.82 -8.74
N VAL A 358 -9.57 -5.88 -9.51
CA VAL A 358 -10.16 -4.64 -8.98
C VAL A 358 -11.67 -4.74 -9.13
N ALA A 359 -12.37 -4.84 -8.02
CA ALA A 359 -13.81 -5.06 -7.99
C ALA A 359 -14.57 -3.80 -7.54
N ARG A 360 -15.59 -3.43 -8.29
CA ARG A 360 -16.56 -2.40 -7.92
C ARG A 360 -17.55 -2.95 -6.88
N ASP A 361 -18.39 -2.07 -6.33
CA ASP A 361 -19.48 -2.42 -5.40
C ASP A 361 -20.53 -3.35 -6.03
N ASP A 362 -20.79 -3.24 -7.34
CA ASP A 362 -21.66 -4.13 -8.12
C ASP A 362 -21.01 -5.48 -8.45
N GLN A 363 -19.82 -5.76 -7.93
CA GLN A 363 -19.01 -6.99 -8.11
C GLN A 363 -18.46 -7.19 -9.53
N ARG A 364 -18.68 -6.28 -10.47
CA ARG A 364 -17.97 -6.29 -11.76
C ARG A 364 -16.53 -5.88 -11.58
N ILE A 365 -15.63 -6.44 -12.40
CA ILE A 365 -14.21 -6.37 -12.16
C ILE A 365 -13.40 -5.86 -13.37
N VAL A 366 -12.24 -5.28 -13.06
CA VAL A 366 -11.10 -5.18 -13.98
C VAL A 366 -10.04 -6.19 -13.51
N ALA A 367 -9.55 -7.02 -14.43
CA ALA A 367 -8.50 -8.01 -14.16
C ALA A 367 -7.15 -7.48 -14.67
N ILE A 368 -6.12 -7.60 -13.84
CA ILE A 368 -4.78 -7.08 -14.16
C ILE A 368 -3.75 -8.19 -14.01
N GLU A 369 -3.00 -8.43 -15.06
CA GLU A 369 -1.82 -9.29 -15.09
C GLU A 369 -0.57 -8.41 -15.15
N VAL A 370 0.50 -8.80 -14.45
CA VAL A 370 1.74 -8.01 -14.38
C VAL A 370 2.89 -8.78 -15.05
N LYS A 371 3.58 -8.15 -15.96
CA LYS A 371 4.68 -8.78 -16.72
C LYS A 371 5.90 -7.87 -16.85
N LEU A 372 7.06 -8.38 -16.50
CA LEU A 372 8.35 -7.76 -16.82
C LEU A 372 8.72 -8.01 -18.29
N THR A 373 7.93 -7.51 -19.21
CA THR A 373 8.17 -7.69 -20.64
C THR A 373 7.94 -6.40 -21.41
N ARG A 374 8.59 -6.27 -22.54
CA ARG A 374 8.34 -5.16 -23.48
C ARG A 374 7.21 -5.48 -24.47
N THR A 375 6.98 -6.76 -24.72
CA THR A 375 5.98 -7.26 -25.68
C THR A 375 5.16 -8.35 -25.02
N VAL A 376 3.87 -8.35 -25.28
CA VAL A 376 2.90 -9.30 -24.72
C VAL A 376 2.51 -10.33 -25.77
N ASP A 377 2.69 -11.59 -25.49
CA ASP A 377 2.28 -12.70 -26.34
C ASP A 377 0.96 -13.35 -25.87
N ASP A 378 0.55 -14.41 -26.57
CA ASP A 378 -0.71 -15.11 -26.29
C ASP A 378 -0.68 -15.94 -24.99
N ASN A 379 0.50 -16.34 -24.54
CA ASN A 379 0.66 -17.04 -23.29
C ASN A 379 0.47 -16.13 -22.08
N ASP A 380 0.89 -14.85 -22.20
CA ASP A 380 0.73 -13.85 -21.15
C ASP A 380 -0.73 -13.55 -20.82
N VAL A 381 -1.62 -13.68 -21.80
CA VAL A 381 -3.06 -13.37 -21.66
C VAL A 381 -3.94 -14.60 -21.40
N ARG A 382 -3.38 -15.79 -21.29
CA ARG A 382 -4.13 -17.06 -21.17
C ARG A 382 -5.08 -17.10 -19.96
N HIS A 383 -4.66 -16.52 -18.82
CA HIS A 383 -5.48 -16.52 -17.62
C HIS A 383 -6.58 -15.45 -17.68
N LEU A 384 -6.33 -14.33 -18.34
CA LEU A 384 -7.35 -13.30 -18.60
C LEU A 384 -8.41 -13.81 -19.58
N ARG A 385 -8.03 -14.56 -20.63
CA ARG A 385 -8.97 -15.22 -21.55
C ARG A 385 -9.85 -16.22 -20.81
N TRP A 386 -9.23 -17.12 -20.03
CA TRP A 386 -9.96 -18.05 -19.21
C TRP A 386 -10.95 -17.34 -18.26
N LEU A 387 -10.52 -16.28 -17.58
CA LEU A 387 -11.39 -15.53 -16.67
C LEU A 387 -12.58 -14.92 -17.41
N ARG A 388 -12.36 -14.36 -18.61
CA ARG A 388 -13.43 -13.82 -19.46
C ARG A 388 -14.48 -14.89 -19.81
N GLU A 389 -14.06 -16.11 -20.08
CA GLU A 389 -14.95 -17.25 -20.35
C GLU A 389 -15.78 -17.64 -19.11
N GLN A 390 -15.22 -17.45 -17.89
CA GLN A 390 -15.91 -17.82 -16.66
C GLN A 390 -16.96 -16.80 -16.22
N ILE A 391 -16.73 -15.50 -16.44
CA ILE A 391 -17.55 -14.44 -15.84
C ILE A 391 -18.22 -13.53 -16.89
N GLY A 392 -17.86 -13.67 -18.17
CA GLY A 392 -18.52 -12.94 -19.26
C GLY A 392 -18.50 -11.42 -19.10
N GLU A 393 -19.68 -10.82 -19.07
CA GLU A 393 -19.87 -9.36 -18.98
C GLU A 393 -19.50 -8.75 -17.62
N ASP A 394 -19.31 -9.57 -16.58
CA ASP A 394 -18.82 -9.11 -15.29
C ASP A 394 -17.33 -8.70 -15.35
N LEU A 395 -16.61 -9.07 -16.42
CA LEU A 395 -15.28 -8.56 -16.72
C LEU A 395 -15.38 -7.27 -17.54
N LEU A 396 -15.28 -6.13 -16.87
CA LEU A 396 -15.32 -4.79 -17.48
C LEU A 396 -14.14 -4.57 -18.44
N ASP A 397 -12.93 -4.87 -17.99
CA ASP A 397 -11.72 -4.84 -18.83
C ASP A 397 -10.66 -5.82 -18.31
N ALA A 398 -9.69 -6.14 -19.15
CA ALA A 398 -8.54 -6.96 -18.83
C ALA A 398 -7.26 -6.24 -19.30
N VAL A 399 -6.33 -6.07 -18.37
CA VAL A 399 -5.13 -5.25 -18.53
C VAL A 399 -3.88 -6.07 -18.26
N ILE A 400 -2.88 -5.94 -19.10
CA ILE A 400 -1.52 -6.41 -18.84
C ILE A 400 -0.65 -5.18 -18.54
N VAL A 401 -0.20 -5.06 -17.30
CA VAL A 401 0.74 -4.01 -16.89
C VAL A 401 2.15 -4.47 -17.19
N THR A 402 2.91 -3.65 -17.93
CA THR A 402 4.21 -4.02 -18.48
C THR A 402 5.30 -2.98 -18.16
N THR A 403 6.53 -3.33 -18.51
CA THR A 403 7.68 -2.41 -18.59
C THR A 403 7.98 -1.96 -20.05
N GLY A 404 7.05 -2.23 -20.96
CA GLY A 404 7.15 -1.82 -22.37
C GLY A 404 7.02 -0.31 -22.56
N PRO A 405 7.29 0.19 -23.79
CA PRO A 405 7.27 1.63 -24.05
C PRO A 405 5.89 2.16 -24.46
N GLU A 406 4.93 1.32 -24.82
CA GLU A 406 3.69 1.73 -25.50
C GLU A 406 2.44 1.14 -24.86
N ALA A 407 1.41 1.97 -24.72
CA ALA A 407 0.08 1.55 -24.35
C ALA A 407 -0.76 1.32 -25.59
N TYR A 408 -1.42 0.16 -25.68
CA TYR A 408 -2.26 -0.20 -26.81
C TYR A 408 -3.30 -1.26 -26.44
N ARG A 409 -4.31 -1.43 -27.30
CA ARG A 409 -5.27 -2.52 -27.17
C ARG A 409 -4.97 -3.61 -28.19
N ARG A 410 -4.82 -4.83 -27.71
CA ARG A 410 -4.61 -6.03 -28.54
C ARG A 410 -5.86 -6.38 -29.34
N PRO A 411 -5.73 -7.14 -30.47
CA PRO A 411 -6.88 -7.63 -31.24
C PRO A 411 -7.86 -8.48 -30.43
N ASP A 412 -7.39 -9.19 -29.38
CA ASP A 412 -8.22 -9.98 -28.47
C ASP A 412 -8.97 -9.13 -27.43
N GLY A 413 -8.82 -7.80 -27.48
CA GLY A 413 -9.49 -6.85 -26.62
C GLY A 413 -8.81 -6.59 -25.27
N ASN A 414 -7.67 -7.24 -24.97
CA ASN A 414 -6.91 -6.96 -23.75
C ASN A 414 -6.10 -5.66 -23.91
N ALA A 415 -6.06 -4.83 -22.87
CA ALA A 415 -5.22 -3.63 -22.82
C ALA A 415 -3.79 -3.98 -22.41
N VAL A 416 -2.80 -3.42 -23.06
CA VAL A 416 -1.39 -3.46 -22.66
C VAL A 416 -1.00 -2.06 -22.23
N VAL A 417 -0.56 -1.91 -21.00
CA VAL A 417 -0.30 -0.60 -20.40
C VAL A 417 1.03 -0.61 -19.63
N PRO A 418 2.02 0.17 -20.06
CA PRO A 418 3.19 0.44 -19.22
C PRO A 418 2.77 1.02 -17.88
N LEU A 419 3.38 0.57 -16.77
CA LEU A 419 3.01 1.08 -15.44
C LEU A 419 3.11 2.61 -15.35
N ALA A 420 4.09 3.21 -16.02
CA ALA A 420 4.27 4.67 -16.04
C ALA A 420 3.08 5.43 -16.65
N LEU A 421 2.28 4.78 -17.49
CA LEU A 421 1.11 5.35 -18.15
C LEU A 421 -0.21 5.02 -17.44
N LEU A 422 -0.18 4.20 -16.39
CA LEU A 422 -1.36 3.88 -15.59
C LEU A 422 -1.51 4.90 -14.44
N GLY A 423 -2.66 5.54 -14.37
CA GLY A 423 -3.04 6.48 -13.33
C GLY A 423 -4.32 6.08 -12.60
N PRO A 424 -4.71 6.84 -11.57
CA PRO A 424 -5.93 6.63 -10.79
C PRO A 424 -7.22 6.81 -11.60
#